data_4dfc567d64f9ba45706c265e0d637f61
#
_entry.id   4dfc567d64f9ba45706c265e0d637f61
#
_cell.length_a   1.000
_cell.length_b   1.000
_cell.length_c   1.000
_cell.angle_alpha   90.00
_cell.angle_beta   90.00
_cell.angle_gamma   90.00
#
_symmetry.space_group_name_H-M   'P 1'
#
loop_
_entity.id
_entity.type
_entity.pdbx_description
1 polymer ?
#
loop_
_entity_poly.entity_id
_entity_poly.type
_entity_poly.pdbx_seq_one_letter_code
_entity_poly.pdbx_strand_id
1 'polypeptide(L)'
;DPATRQIANLVLMDSEFKDIPEILFEGRRVVNNIAHIAPIFLIKTVYSFLLGLICIASIVFGKAEYLLVFPFIQVQMTLAGQFIEGFPPFILTFERNIRPVEKHFLRRSLQLSIPNALMLVISVLIFHLSQVYLGMSNTDMLTLSYYMMGSTGVLAVIRACIPLNKGRVALI
;
A
#
# COMPACT_ATOMS: atom_id res chain seq x y z
N ASP A 1 17.99 -8.21 -38.34
CA ASP A 1 18.49 -9.54 -38.16
C ASP A 1 17.73 -10.20 -36.98
N PRO A 2 17.23 -11.45 -37.16
CA PRO A 2 16.52 -12.16 -36.10
C PRO A 2 17.33 -12.34 -34.80
N ALA A 3 18.64 -12.57 -34.93
CA ALA A 3 19.53 -12.74 -33.78
C ALA A 3 19.66 -11.44 -32.95
N THR A 4 19.71 -10.28 -33.60
CA THR A 4 19.76 -8.97 -32.92
C THR A 4 18.47 -8.68 -32.18
N ARG A 5 17.31 -9.10 -32.71
CA ARG A 5 16.01 -8.93 -32.05
C ARG A 5 15.91 -9.74 -30.74
N GLN A 6 16.54 -10.92 -30.69
CA GLN A 6 16.48 -11.78 -29.50
C GLN A 6 17.27 -11.23 -28.31
N ILE A 7 18.32 -10.46 -28.56
CA ILE A 7 19.18 -9.87 -27.52
C ILE A 7 18.86 -8.40 -27.20
N ALA A 8 17.99 -7.78 -28.01
CA ALA A 8 17.61 -6.40 -27.82
C ALA A 8 16.56 -6.25 -26.72
N ASN A 9 16.76 -5.31 -25.80
CA ASN A 9 15.77 -4.96 -24.76
C ASN A 9 14.56 -4.19 -25.33
N LEU A 10 14.73 -3.56 -26.48
CA LEU A 10 13.71 -2.80 -27.20
C LEU A 10 13.88 -2.97 -28.69
N VAL A 11 12.81 -3.26 -29.42
CA VAL A 11 12.79 -3.39 -30.86
C VAL A 11 11.77 -2.43 -31.44
N LEU A 12 12.22 -1.46 -32.27
CA LEU A 12 11.34 -0.58 -33.01
C LEU A 12 10.86 -1.32 -34.27
N MET A 13 9.55 -1.57 -34.36
CA MET A 13 8.98 -2.34 -35.49
C MET A 13 9.10 -1.59 -36.81
N ASP A 14 8.87 -0.26 -36.78
CA ASP A 14 8.88 0.60 -37.96
C ASP A 14 10.27 1.25 -38.20
N SER A 15 11.27 0.92 -37.37
CA SER A 15 12.64 1.46 -37.45
C SER A 15 12.71 3.01 -37.39
N GLU A 16 11.70 3.68 -36.87
CA GLU A 16 11.63 5.13 -36.77
C GLU A 16 12.13 5.63 -35.41
N PHE A 17 13.29 6.27 -35.39
CA PHE A 17 13.88 6.85 -34.17
C PHE A 17 13.07 7.99 -33.55
N LYS A 18 12.17 8.60 -34.33
CA LYS A 18 11.29 9.67 -33.84
C LYS A 18 10.37 9.23 -32.71
N ASP A 19 10.10 7.93 -32.58
CA ASP A 19 9.18 7.38 -31.58
C ASP A 19 9.87 7.15 -30.22
N ILE A 20 11.22 7.16 -30.16
CA ILE A 20 11.97 6.95 -28.92
C ILE A 20 11.62 7.95 -27.79
N PRO A 21 11.48 9.27 -28.06
CA PRO A 21 11.09 10.21 -27.02
C PRO A 21 9.71 9.89 -26.41
N GLU A 22 8.75 9.47 -27.21
CA GLU A 22 7.40 9.11 -26.75
C GLU A 22 7.45 7.85 -25.87
N ILE A 23 8.20 6.84 -26.29
CA ILE A 23 8.43 5.62 -25.48
C ILE A 23 9.08 5.97 -24.13
N LEU A 24 10.08 6.86 -24.12
CA LEU A 24 10.73 7.32 -22.90
C LEU A 24 9.76 8.08 -21.97
N PHE A 25 8.90 8.93 -22.52
CA PHE A 25 7.91 9.67 -21.74
C PHE A 25 6.88 8.72 -21.13
N GLU A 26 6.40 7.76 -21.92
CA GLU A 26 5.45 6.77 -21.42
C GLU A 26 6.07 5.87 -20.36
N GLY A 27 7.30 5.39 -20.57
CA GLY A 27 8.04 4.63 -19.58
C GLY A 27 8.23 5.40 -18.26
N ARG A 28 8.58 6.68 -18.31
CA ARG A 28 8.69 7.53 -17.13
C ARG A 28 7.33 7.70 -16.43
N ARG A 29 6.26 7.90 -17.19
CA ARG A 29 4.91 8.01 -16.65
C ARG A 29 4.54 6.78 -15.85
N VAL A 30 4.72 5.60 -16.42
CA VAL A 30 4.39 4.32 -15.78
C VAL A 30 5.20 4.11 -14.50
N VAL A 31 6.52 4.25 -14.57
CA VAL A 31 7.40 4.03 -13.41
C VAL A 31 7.10 5.03 -12.29
N ASN A 32 6.91 6.31 -12.61
CA ASN A 32 6.61 7.34 -11.61
C ASN A 32 5.24 7.14 -10.96
N ASN A 33 4.23 6.74 -11.73
CA ASN A 33 2.90 6.48 -11.18
C ASN A 33 2.92 5.24 -10.27
N ILE A 34 3.59 4.16 -10.68
CA ILE A 34 3.80 2.99 -9.82
C ILE A 34 4.54 3.38 -8.53
N ALA A 35 5.64 4.12 -8.63
CA ALA A 35 6.40 4.56 -7.47
C ALA A 35 5.56 5.46 -6.52
N HIS A 36 4.63 6.22 -7.07
CA HIS A 36 3.75 7.10 -6.31
C HIS A 36 2.69 6.35 -5.50
N ILE A 37 2.11 5.29 -6.07
CA ILE A 37 1.06 4.48 -5.42
C ILE A 37 1.61 3.34 -4.56
N ALA A 38 2.85 2.90 -4.80
CA ALA A 38 3.49 1.80 -4.08
C ALA A 38 3.41 1.90 -2.54
N PRO A 39 3.56 3.09 -1.91
CA PRO A 39 3.42 3.20 -0.46
C PRO A 39 2.06 2.72 0.07
N ILE A 40 0.96 2.90 -0.67
CA ILE A 40 -0.39 2.48 -0.24
C ILE A 40 -0.44 0.96 -0.09
N PHE A 41 0.05 0.22 -1.10
CA PHE A 41 0.09 -1.25 -1.06
C PHE A 41 1.07 -1.78 0.00
N LEU A 42 2.21 -1.09 0.19
CA LEU A 42 3.22 -1.50 1.16
C LEU A 42 2.74 -1.37 2.61
N ILE A 43 1.84 -0.44 2.93
CA ILE A 43 1.25 -0.33 4.27
C ILE A 43 0.61 -1.66 4.65
N LYS A 44 -0.24 -2.21 3.78
CA LYS A 44 -0.93 -3.49 4.02
C LYS A 44 0.06 -4.64 4.20
N THR A 45 1.04 -4.74 3.32
CA THR A 45 2.06 -5.80 3.39
C THR A 45 2.83 -5.74 4.71
N VAL A 46 3.26 -4.55 5.12
CA VAL A 46 4.06 -4.36 6.34
C VAL A 46 3.23 -4.66 7.59
N TYR A 47 2.02 -4.09 7.73
CA TYR A 47 1.24 -4.35 8.94
C TYR A 47 0.77 -5.80 9.03
N SER A 48 0.39 -6.42 7.90
CA SER A 48 -0.02 -7.83 7.90
C SER A 48 1.13 -8.76 8.29
N PHE A 49 2.33 -8.48 7.79
CA PHE A 49 3.53 -9.23 8.16
C PHE A 49 3.85 -9.06 9.65
N LEU A 50 3.86 -7.84 10.17
CA LEU A 50 4.16 -7.58 11.58
C LEU A 50 3.11 -8.20 12.51
N LEU A 51 1.81 -8.02 12.22
CA LEU A 51 0.74 -8.64 13.00
C LEU A 51 0.82 -10.16 12.96
N GLY A 52 1.11 -10.74 11.78
CA GLY A 52 1.31 -12.18 11.66
C GLY A 52 2.44 -12.70 12.54
N LEU A 53 3.59 -12.01 12.55
CA LEU A 53 4.69 -12.36 13.46
C LEU A 53 4.32 -12.24 14.94
N ILE A 54 3.58 -11.18 15.32
CA ILE A 54 3.12 -10.99 16.70
C ILE A 54 2.11 -12.07 17.09
N CYS A 55 1.19 -12.43 16.21
CA CYS A 55 0.24 -13.53 16.44
C CYS A 55 0.98 -14.85 16.67
N ILE A 56 1.95 -15.19 15.82
CA ILE A 56 2.78 -16.39 15.98
C ILE A 56 3.54 -16.33 17.31
N ALA A 57 4.18 -15.20 17.64
CA ALA A 57 4.89 -15.03 18.90
C ALA A 57 3.96 -15.19 20.10
N SER A 58 2.73 -14.67 20.04
CA SER A 58 1.73 -14.82 21.11
C SER A 58 1.31 -16.27 21.32
N ILE A 59 1.27 -17.08 20.27
CA ILE A 59 0.97 -18.52 20.35
C ILE A 59 2.14 -19.30 20.96
N VAL A 60 3.38 -18.97 20.57
CA VAL A 60 4.58 -19.72 20.99
C VAL A 60 5.00 -19.37 22.42
N PHE A 61 4.95 -18.10 22.78
CA PHE A 61 5.51 -17.58 24.06
C PHE A 61 4.45 -17.05 25.00
N GLY A 62 3.21 -16.82 24.52
CA GLY A 62 2.12 -16.26 25.32
C GLY A 62 1.43 -17.29 26.20
N LYS A 63 0.78 -16.79 27.27
CA LYS A 63 -0.23 -17.56 27.97
C LYS A 63 -1.54 -17.50 27.18
N ALA A 64 -2.40 -18.50 27.32
CA ALA A 64 -3.69 -18.56 26.62
C ALA A 64 -4.55 -17.30 26.80
N GLU A 65 -4.38 -16.61 27.93
CA GLU A 65 -5.08 -15.37 28.28
C GLU A 65 -4.65 -14.16 27.41
N TYR A 66 -3.43 -14.16 26.86
CA TYR A 66 -2.87 -13.07 26.04
C TYR A 66 -2.77 -13.41 24.56
N LEU A 67 -3.53 -14.41 24.13
CA LEU A 67 -3.48 -14.88 22.75
C LEU A 67 -4.06 -13.82 21.79
N LEU A 68 -3.22 -13.23 20.96
CA LEU A 68 -3.65 -12.32 19.89
C LEU A 68 -4.01 -13.15 18.65
N VAL A 69 -5.28 -13.12 18.28
CA VAL A 69 -5.76 -13.64 17.00
C VAL A 69 -5.71 -12.51 15.96
N PHE A 70 -5.41 -12.83 14.71
CA PHE A 70 -5.38 -11.83 13.65
C PHE A 70 -6.73 -11.10 13.54
N PRO A 71 -6.76 -9.74 13.71
CA PRO A 71 -8.01 -9.02 13.99
C PRO A 71 -8.87 -8.72 12.77
N PHE A 72 -8.43 -9.10 11.57
CA PHE A 72 -9.13 -8.79 10.33
C PHE A 72 -9.69 -10.04 9.66
N ILE A 73 -10.98 -10.00 9.31
CA ILE A 73 -11.64 -11.06 8.54
C ILE A 73 -11.54 -10.75 7.04
N GLN A 74 -11.64 -11.79 6.21
CA GLN A 74 -11.44 -11.69 4.76
C GLN A 74 -12.38 -10.67 4.09
N VAL A 75 -13.64 -10.59 4.50
CA VAL A 75 -14.61 -9.64 3.92
C VAL A 75 -14.20 -8.20 4.16
N GLN A 76 -13.74 -7.86 5.39
CA GLN A 76 -13.26 -6.52 5.74
C GLN A 76 -12.01 -6.15 4.92
N MET A 77 -11.08 -7.10 4.77
CA MET A 77 -9.87 -6.91 3.97
C MET A 77 -10.20 -6.70 2.49
N THR A 78 -11.20 -7.38 1.96
CA THR A 78 -11.65 -7.23 0.57
C THR A 78 -12.27 -5.87 0.34
N LEU A 79 -13.16 -5.39 1.22
CA LEU A 79 -13.76 -4.06 1.11
C LEU A 79 -12.71 -2.95 1.15
N ALA A 80 -11.82 -2.98 2.14
CA ALA A 80 -10.71 -2.02 2.24
C ALA A 80 -9.79 -2.09 1.01
N GLY A 81 -9.49 -3.32 0.54
CA GLY A 81 -8.68 -3.55 -0.66
C GLY A 81 -9.30 -2.95 -1.91
N GLN A 82 -10.59 -3.07 -2.12
CA GLN A 82 -11.26 -2.52 -3.32
C GLN A 82 -11.38 -0.98 -3.27
N PHE A 83 -11.86 -0.42 -2.17
CA PHE A 83 -12.18 1.00 -2.09
C PHE A 83 -10.99 1.89 -1.74
N ILE A 84 -10.00 1.40 -1.03
CA ILE A 84 -8.83 2.18 -0.59
C ILE A 84 -7.60 1.85 -1.43
N GLU A 85 -7.28 0.56 -1.58
CA GLU A 85 -6.05 0.14 -2.24
C GLU A 85 -6.23 -0.07 -3.75
N GLY A 86 -7.44 -0.39 -4.22
CA GLY A 86 -7.72 -0.67 -5.63
C GLY A 86 -8.10 0.57 -6.41
N PHE A 87 -9.27 1.13 -6.14
CA PHE A 87 -9.86 2.17 -6.98
C PHE A 87 -9.04 3.47 -7.03
N PRO A 88 -8.67 4.14 -5.92
CA PRO A 88 -7.94 5.40 -6.00
C PRO A 88 -6.55 5.25 -6.64
N PRO A 89 -5.70 4.27 -6.26
CA PRO A 89 -4.44 4.05 -6.94
C PRO A 89 -4.59 3.72 -8.42
N PHE A 90 -5.61 2.95 -8.81
CA PHE A 90 -5.89 2.67 -10.22
C PHE A 90 -6.10 3.96 -11.02
N ILE A 91 -6.92 4.87 -10.53
CA ILE A 91 -7.14 6.16 -11.20
C ILE A 91 -5.85 6.99 -11.24
N LEU A 92 -5.04 7.00 -10.17
CA LEU A 92 -3.78 7.72 -10.12
C LEU A 92 -2.74 7.20 -11.14
N THR A 93 -2.84 5.94 -11.61
CA THR A 93 -1.94 5.42 -12.65
C THR A 93 -2.12 6.12 -14.02
N PHE A 94 -3.26 6.74 -14.27
CA PHE A 94 -3.51 7.45 -15.53
C PHE A 94 -2.98 8.88 -15.53
N GLU A 95 -2.44 9.38 -14.43
CA GLU A 95 -1.88 10.73 -14.38
C GLU A 95 -0.64 10.87 -15.27
N ARG A 96 -0.51 12.05 -15.88
CA ARG A 96 0.64 12.41 -16.71
C ARG A 96 1.82 12.87 -15.84
N ASN A 97 2.58 11.92 -15.33
CA ASN A 97 3.74 12.18 -14.48
C ASN A 97 5.05 11.82 -15.21
N ILE A 98 5.64 12.78 -15.90
CA ILE A 98 6.85 12.63 -16.73
C ILE A 98 8.14 13.11 -16.04
N ARG A 99 8.13 13.30 -14.72
CA ARG A 99 9.31 13.72 -13.94
C ARG A 99 10.46 12.72 -14.10
N PRO A 100 11.70 13.11 -13.85
CA PRO A 100 12.81 12.17 -13.76
C PRO A 100 12.50 11.07 -12.74
N VAL A 101 12.80 9.82 -13.10
CA VAL A 101 12.55 8.65 -12.22
C VAL A 101 13.49 8.69 -11.02
N GLU A 102 12.94 8.53 -9.81
CA GLU A 102 13.73 8.46 -8.58
C GLU A 102 14.51 7.14 -8.50
N LYS A 103 15.83 7.25 -8.27
CA LYS A 103 16.73 6.08 -8.21
C LYS A 103 16.43 5.13 -7.03
N HIS A 104 15.86 5.64 -5.93
CA HIS A 104 15.63 4.90 -4.68
C HIS A 104 14.15 4.84 -4.29
N PHE A 105 13.27 4.60 -5.26
CA PHE A 105 11.82 4.62 -5.03
C PHE A 105 11.36 3.63 -3.94
N LEU A 106 11.97 2.43 -3.88
CA LEU A 106 11.60 1.42 -2.88
C LEU A 106 11.90 1.90 -1.45
N ARG A 107 13.09 2.48 -1.23
CA ARG A 107 13.46 3.05 0.08
C ARG A 107 12.48 4.15 0.49
N ARG A 108 12.14 5.04 -0.43
CA ARG A 108 11.17 6.11 -0.18
C ARG A 108 9.78 5.54 0.12
N SER A 109 9.32 4.58 -0.66
CA SER A 109 8.03 3.93 -0.44
C SER A 109 7.95 3.25 0.93
N LEU A 110 9.01 2.55 1.35
CA LEU A 110 9.09 1.96 2.69
C LEU A 110 9.10 3.03 3.80
N GLN A 111 9.87 4.10 3.64
CA GLN A 111 9.89 5.20 4.61
C GLN A 111 8.52 5.87 4.80
N LEU A 112 7.69 5.88 3.76
CA LEU A 112 6.33 6.40 3.82
C LEU A 112 5.32 5.40 4.39
N SER A 113 5.54 4.10 4.17
CA SER A 113 4.62 3.04 4.57
C SER A 113 4.82 2.56 6.00
N ILE A 114 6.07 2.45 6.44
CA ILE A 114 6.43 1.92 7.77
C ILE A 114 5.76 2.68 8.91
N PRO A 115 5.78 4.03 8.99
CA PRO A 115 5.13 4.74 10.09
C PRO A 115 3.62 4.48 10.17
N ASN A 116 2.94 4.44 9.02
CA ASN A 116 1.50 4.16 8.95
C ASN A 116 1.19 2.72 9.39
N ALA A 117 1.99 1.76 8.92
CA ALA A 117 1.85 0.36 9.31
C ALA A 117 2.12 0.14 10.81
N LEU A 118 3.16 0.77 11.36
CA LEU A 118 3.47 0.70 12.79
C LEU A 118 2.36 1.33 13.64
N MET A 119 1.82 2.49 13.22
CA MET A 119 0.70 3.13 13.92
C MET A 119 -0.50 2.18 14.01
N LEU A 120 -0.83 1.47 12.92
CA LEU A 120 -1.91 0.49 12.90
C LEU A 120 -1.59 -0.70 13.82
N VAL A 121 -0.39 -1.29 13.75
CA VAL A 121 0.01 -2.40 14.60
C VAL A 121 -0.04 -2.02 16.08
N ILE A 122 0.49 -0.86 16.45
CA ILE A 122 0.46 -0.35 17.83
C ILE A 122 -0.98 -0.15 18.30
N SER A 123 -1.86 0.42 17.45
CA SER A 123 -3.29 0.60 17.79
C SER A 123 -3.97 -0.74 18.06
N VAL A 124 -3.75 -1.75 17.22
CA VAL A 124 -4.30 -3.10 17.42
C VAL A 124 -3.80 -3.70 18.73
N LEU A 125 -2.51 -3.54 19.07
CA LEU A 125 -1.96 -4.02 20.33
C LEU A 125 -2.58 -3.31 21.53
N ILE A 126 -2.79 -2.00 21.46
CA ILE A 126 -3.46 -1.22 22.52
C ILE A 126 -4.90 -1.73 22.70
N PHE A 127 -5.65 -1.96 21.64
CA PHE A 127 -7.01 -2.47 21.72
C PHE A 127 -7.06 -3.89 22.29
N HIS A 128 -6.11 -4.73 21.91
CA HIS A 128 -5.98 -6.07 22.48
C HIS A 128 -5.65 -6.02 23.96
N LEU A 129 -4.72 -5.18 24.39
CA LEU A 129 -4.42 -4.98 25.83
C LEU A 129 -5.62 -4.43 26.58
N SER A 130 -6.39 -3.52 25.97
CA SER A 130 -7.63 -3.00 26.56
C SER A 130 -8.69 -4.10 26.72
N GLN A 131 -8.76 -5.04 25.79
CA GLN A 131 -9.62 -6.22 25.91
C GLN A 131 -9.21 -7.06 27.12
N VAL A 132 -7.92 -7.33 27.29
CA VAL A 132 -7.40 -8.19 28.37
C VAL A 132 -7.53 -7.52 29.74
N TYR A 133 -7.16 -6.25 29.87
CA TYR A 133 -7.04 -5.58 31.17
C TYR A 133 -8.26 -4.75 31.57
N LEU A 134 -8.99 -4.20 30.59
CA LEU A 134 -10.13 -3.32 30.84
C LEU A 134 -11.48 -3.99 30.58
N GLY A 135 -11.48 -5.27 30.12
CA GLY A 135 -12.70 -6.02 29.86
C GLY A 135 -13.45 -5.54 28.62
N MET A 136 -12.75 -4.92 27.64
CA MET A 136 -13.35 -4.54 26.37
C MET A 136 -13.90 -5.78 25.65
N SER A 137 -15.08 -5.64 25.01
CA SER A 137 -15.65 -6.71 24.21
C SER A 137 -14.75 -7.05 23.01
N ASN A 138 -14.68 -8.33 22.65
CA ASN A 138 -13.96 -8.76 21.44
C ASN A 138 -14.50 -8.08 20.17
N THR A 139 -15.82 -7.88 20.11
CA THR A 139 -16.48 -7.18 18.98
C THR A 139 -16.00 -5.74 18.87
N ASP A 140 -15.89 -5.02 19.99
CA ASP A 140 -15.42 -3.63 20.01
C ASP A 140 -13.96 -3.54 19.59
N MET A 141 -13.10 -4.45 20.08
CA MET A 141 -11.69 -4.53 19.68
C MET A 141 -11.53 -4.74 18.17
N LEU A 142 -12.28 -5.69 17.60
CA LEU A 142 -12.25 -5.95 16.16
C LEU A 142 -12.77 -4.77 15.35
N THR A 143 -13.87 -4.16 15.81
CA THR A 143 -14.48 -2.99 15.15
C THR A 143 -13.54 -1.79 15.14
N LEU A 144 -12.92 -1.46 16.29
CA LEU A 144 -11.96 -0.37 16.39
C LEU A 144 -10.72 -0.64 15.54
N SER A 145 -10.23 -1.87 15.51
CA SER A 145 -9.11 -2.25 14.65
C SER A 145 -9.43 -2.06 13.17
N TYR A 146 -10.66 -2.39 12.75
CA TYR A 146 -11.11 -2.18 11.38
C TYR A 146 -11.23 -0.69 11.03
N TYR A 147 -11.78 0.14 11.93
CA TYR A 147 -11.84 1.59 11.73
C TYR A 147 -10.44 2.21 11.65
N MET A 148 -9.49 1.75 12.46
CA MET A 148 -8.09 2.19 12.37
C MET A 148 -7.44 1.81 11.05
N MET A 149 -7.70 0.61 10.54
CA MET A 149 -7.23 0.17 9.22
C MET A 149 -7.82 1.06 8.11
N GLY A 150 -9.11 1.27 8.11
CA GLY A 150 -9.80 2.10 7.12
C GLY A 150 -9.30 3.55 7.14
N SER A 151 -9.24 4.18 8.31
CA SER A 151 -8.78 5.56 8.46
C SER A 151 -7.32 5.73 8.03
N THR A 152 -6.43 4.80 8.40
CA THR A 152 -5.02 4.82 7.97
C THR A 152 -4.91 4.71 6.46
N GLY A 153 -5.71 3.85 5.82
CA GLY A 153 -5.76 3.71 4.38
C GLY A 153 -6.27 4.96 3.67
N VAL A 154 -7.37 5.55 4.15
CA VAL A 154 -7.91 6.81 3.61
C VAL A 154 -6.88 7.94 3.73
N LEU A 155 -6.22 8.09 4.87
CA LEU A 155 -5.16 9.09 5.06
C LEU A 155 -3.98 8.86 4.09
N ALA A 156 -3.63 7.61 3.81
CA ALA A 156 -2.58 7.28 2.85
C ALA A 156 -2.99 7.70 1.42
N VAL A 157 -4.25 7.49 1.03
CA VAL A 157 -4.80 7.95 -0.26
C VAL A 157 -4.82 9.47 -0.34
N ILE A 158 -5.32 10.17 0.69
CA ILE A 158 -5.31 11.64 0.75
C ILE A 158 -3.89 12.16 0.57
N ARG A 159 -2.92 11.58 1.27
CA ARG A 159 -1.51 11.95 1.14
C ARG A 159 -0.98 11.73 -0.28
N ALA A 160 -1.35 10.65 -0.94
CA ALA A 160 -0.98 10.38 -2.33
C ALA A 160 -1.65 11.38 -3.30
N CYS A 161 -2.82 11.92 -2.95
CA CYS A 161 -3.49 12.95 -3.73
C CYS A 161 -2.89 14.36 -3.57
N ILE A 162 -1.94 14.59 -2.68
CA ILE A 162 -1.27 15.90 -2.51
C ILE A 162 -0.10 16.02 -3.52
N PRO A 163 0.02 17.15 -4.27
CA PRO A 163 -0.84 18.35 -4.27
C PRO A 163 -2.21 18.09 -4.92
N LEU A 164 -3.25 18.70 -4.35
CA LEU A 164 -4.62 18.51 -4.81
C LEU A 164 -4.83 19.12 -6.20
N ASN A 165 -5.38 18.33 -7.09
CA ASN A 165 -5.85 18.74 -8.40
C ASN A 165 -7.34 18.34 -8.53
N LYS A 166 -8.11 18.96 -9.45
CA LYS A 166 -9.55 18.69 -9.62
C LYS A 166 -9.87 17.19 -9.72
N GLY A 167 -9.06 16.42 -10.47
CA GLY A 167 -9.22 14.97 -10.57
C GLY A 167 -8.91 14.22 -9.27
N ARG A 168 -7.92 14.66 -8.50
CA ARG A 168 -7.53 14.05 -7.21
C ARG A 168 -8.53 14.38 -6.09
N VAL A 169 -9.15 15.57 -6.13
CA VAL A 169 -10.22 15.93 -5.19
C VAL A 169 -11.45 15.04 -5.39
N ALA A 170 -11.74 14.62 -6.61
CA ALA A 170 -12.85 13.70 -6.89
C ALA A 170 -12.61 12.26 -6.40
N LEU A 171 -11.37 11.90 -6.03
CA LEU A 171 -10.99 10.59 -5.50
C LEU A 171 -11.04 10.50 -3.97
N ILE A 172 -11.12 11.64 -3.29
CA ILE A 172 -11.21 11.76 -1.83
C ILE A 172 -12.68 11.91 -1.41
#